data_2bab0924d7f074a2480188ce5f1e59e0
#
_entry.id   2bab0924d7f074a2480188ce5f1e59e0
#
_cell.length_a   1.000
_cell.length_b   1.000
_cell.length_c   1.000
_cell.angle_alpha   90.00
_cell.angle_beta   90.00
_cell.angle_gamma   90.00
#
_symmetry.space_group_name_H-M   'P 1'
#
loop_
_entity.id
_entity.type
_entity.pdbx_description
1 polymer ?
#
loop_
_entity_poly.entity_id
_entity_poly.type
_entity_poly.pdbx_seq_one_letter_code
_entity_poly.pdbx_strand_id
1 'polypeptide(L)'
;MAFYQRAYCYLRRKKSKSIVLFSRFLAISTLILCAAMILQTAESVNRSIREKTGSKIILEDRRGQNSISSETVSHLLSLPAVTKINRTASSTAYPADFSPIIKKESADPLNLSVTLHSCDNTEIDGLFAQEKYRLLEGTPITDAQNGILINSILAQANGLGIGDTITLETETGENASGEIIGIFFSGMERRQEDNVAAAYRIENQLYVDHSMFETLFDTAGYCSVSVYTSDPDSLDALREQAEPLVDYFVSITTSDALYQQMIAPLKQVTRVTVLMMALIVTTAVIVVSLLLCMWMRTR
;
A
#
# COMPACT_ATOMS: atom_id res chain seq x y z
N MET A 1 -25.24 -63.67 5.10
CA MET A 1 -25.45 -62.29 4.59
C MET A 1 -24.28 -61.43 4.97
N ALA A 2 -23.64 -60.79 3.96
CA ALA A 2 -22.56 -59.88 4.23
C ALA A 2 -23.01 -58.64 5.03
N PHE A 3 -22.18 -58.09 5.86
CA PHE A 3 -22.46 -56.92 6.71
C PHE A 3 -23.18 -55.79 5.96
N TYR A 4 -22.75 -55.49 4.75
CA TYR A 4 -23.33 -54.47 3.86
C TYR A 4 -24.79 -54.71 3.49
N GLN A 5 -25.17 -55.97 3.26
CA GLN A 5 -26.55 -56.33 2.94
C GLN A 5 -27.51 -56.14 4.13
N ARG A 6 -27.02 -56.43 5.34
CA ARG A 6 -27.81 -56.19 6.56
C ARG A 6 -27.97 -54.68 6.84
N ALA A 7 -26.93 -53.90 6.62
CA ALA A 7 -26.98 -52.45 6.76
C ALA A 7 -27.95 -51.85 5.75
N TYR A 8 -27.90 -52.25 4.49
CA TYR A 8 -28.81 -51.78 3.45
C TYR A 8 -30.30 -52.13 3.77
N CYS A 9 -30.57 -53.35 4.18
CA CYS A 9 -31.93 -53.75 4.60
C CYS A 9 -32.43 -52.96 5.79
N TYR A 10 -31.56 -52.62 6.76
CA TYR A 10 -31.91 -51.77 7.91
C TYR A 10 -32.24 -50.34 7.47
N LEU A 11 -31.42 -49.71 6.63
CA LEU A 11 -31.65 -48.39 6.05
C LEU A 11 -33.00 -48.32 5.30
N ARG A 12 -33.31 -49.34 4.52
CA ARG A 12 -34.58 -49.42 3.75
C ARG A 12 -35.82 -49.59 4.63
N ARG A 13 -35.69 -50.26 5.81
CA ARG A 13 -36.78 -50.55 6.71
C ARG A 13 -37.12 -49.37 7.65
N LYS A 14 -36.12 -48.50 7.95
CA LYS A 14 -36.27 -47.33 8.82
C LYS A 14 -35.89 -46.01 8.11
N LYS A 15 -36.47 -45.80 6.93
CA LYS A 15 -36.17 -44.65 6.04
C LYS A 15 -36.20 -43.31 6.76
N SER A 16 -37.22 -43.04 7.58
CA SER A 16 -37.38 -41.76 8.30
C SER A 16 -36.20 -41.45 9.25
N LYS A 17 -35.75 -42.47 10.04
CA LYS A 17 -34.61 -42.27 10.97
C LYS A 17 -33.27 -42.07 10.22
N SER A 18 -33.10 -42.78 9.10
CA SER A 18 -31.92 -42.67 8.29
C SER A 18 -31.82 -41.34 7.55
N ILE A 19 -32.95 -40.80 7.04
CA ILE A 19 -33.02 -39.50 6.41
C ILE A 19 -32.69 -38.39 7.42
N VAL A 20 -33.26 -38.44 8.65
CA VAL A 20 -32.96 -37.46 9.69
C VAL A 20 -31.49 -37.49 10.09
N LEU A 21 -30.88 -38.66 10.20
CA LEU A 21 -29.47 -38.81 10.51
C LEU A 21 -28.59 -38.22 9.37
N PHE A 22 -28.93 -38.57 8.14
CA PHE A 22 -28.20 -38.08 6.93
C PHE A 22 -28.30 -36.56 6.80
N SER A 23 -29.51 -35.96 7.00
CA SER A 23 -29.68 -34.51 6.90
C SER A 23 -28.89 -33.76 7.97
N ARG A 24 -28.80 -34.30 9.20
CA ARG A 24 -27.99 -33.73 10.27
C ARG A 24 -26.47 -33.79 9.94
N PHE A 25 -26.02 -34.95 9.44
CA PHE A 25 -24.61 -35.10 9.02
C PHE A 25 -24.28 -34.16 7.87
N LEU A 26 -25.17 -34.05 6.89
CA LEU A 26 -25.04 -33.14 5.76
C LEU A 26 -24.96 -31.68 6.23
N ALA A 27 -25.84 -31.27 7.15
CA ALA A 27 -25.84 -29.90 7.68
C ALA A 27 -24.55 -29.59 8.44
N ILE A 28 -24.07 -30.49 9.31
CA ILE A 28 -22.80 -30.31 10.03
C ILE A 28 -21.62 -30.22 9.06
N SER A 29 -21.57 -31.12 8.07
CA SER A 29 -20.48 -31.11 7.07
C SER A 29 -20.48 -29.82 6.24
N THR A 30 -21.65 -29.33 5.82
CA THR A 30 -21.77 -28.07 5.09
C THR A 30 -21.32 -26.88 5.93
N LEU A 31 -21.67 -26.81 7.22
CA LEU A 31 -21.23 -25.74 8.11
C LEU A 31 -19.73 -25.75 8.33
N ILE A 32 -19.12 -26.93 8.50
CA ILE A 32 -17.65 -27.05 8.63
C ILE A 32 -16.96 -26.60 7.34
N LEU A 33 -17.50 -26.98 6.19
CA LEU A 33 -16.94 -26.60 4.89
C LEU A 33 -17.03 -25.09 4.65
N CYS A 34 -18.18 -24.47 4.97
CA CYS A 34 -18.35 -23.03 4.92
C CYS A 34 -17.35 -22.29 5.84
N ALA A 35 -17.19 -22.77 7.07
CA ALA A 35 -16.23 -22.17 8.00
C ALA A 35 -14.78 -22.29 7.50
N ALA A 36 -14.40 -23.43 6.91
CA ALA A 36 -13.08 -23.63 6.33
C ALA A 36 -12.84 -22.70 5.13
N MET A 37 -13.85 -22.53 4.27
CA MET A 37 -13.77 -21.58 3.14
C MET A 37 -13.61 -20.13 3.62
N ILE A 38 -14.33 -19.72 4.67
CA ILE A 38 -14.18 -18.38 5.25
C ILE A 38 -12.76 -18.16 5.77
N LEU A 39 -12.17 -19.14 6.48
CA LEU A 39 -10.81 -19.06 7.00
C LEU A 39 -9.78 -18.98 5.86
N GLN A 40 -9.94 -19.80 4.83
CA GLN A 40 -9.05 -19.78 3.66
C GLN A 40 -9.14 -18.45 2.91
N THR A 41 -10.35 -17.92 2.73
CA THR A 41 -10.56 -16.60 2.11
C THR A 41 -9.94 -15.49 2.96
N ALA A 42 -10.11 -15.54 4.29
CA ALA A 42 -9.53 -14.57 5.21
C ALA A 42 -7.99 -14.58 5.13
N GLU A 43 -7.37 -15.75 5.00
CA GLU A 43 -5.92 -15.88 4.84
C GLU A 43 -5.43 -15.33 3.50
N SER A 44 -6.16 -15.60 2.41
CA SER A 44 -5.87 -15.05 1.08
C SER A 44 -6.00 -13.53 1.05
N VAL A 45 -7.05 -12.98 1.66
CA VAL A 45 -7.24 -11.52 1.79
C VAL A 45 -6.15 -10.90 2.65
N ASN A 46 -5.75 -11.53 3.75
CA ASN A 46 -4.65 -11.07 4.59
C ASN A 46 -3.34 -10.97 3.79
N ARG A 47 -3.03 -12.00 2.99
CA ARG A 47 -1.86 -11.98 2.10
C ARG A 47 -1.94 -10.84 1.09
N SER A 48 -3.09 -10.64 0.44
CA SER A 48 -3.28 -9.54 -0.52
C SER A 48 -3.17 -8.15 0.13
N ILE A 49 -3.66 -7.99 1.36
CA ILE A 49 -3.48 -6.75 2.12
C ILE A 49 -2.00 -6.52 2.42
N ARG A 50 -1.27 -7.54 2.88
CA ARG A 50 0.19 -7.46 3.13
C ARG A 50 0.96 -7.03 1.88
N GLU A 51 0.64 -7.60 0.72
CA GLU A 51 1.30 -7.29 -0.55
C GLU A 51 1.00 -5.85 -1.02
N LYS A 52 -0.23 -5.37 -0.81
CA LYS A 52 -0.66 -4.04 -1.26
C LYS A 52 -0.28 -2.91 -0.29
N THR A 53 -0.43 -3.12 1.01
CA THR A 53 -0.13 -2.07 2.00
C THR A 53 1.34 -2.02 2.38
N GLY A 54 2.09 -3.10 2.14
CA GLY A 54 3.52 -3.24 2.42
C GLY A 54 3.88 -2.72 3.82
N SER A 55 4.26 -3.60 4.71
CA SER A 55 4.85 -3.16 5.98
C SER A 55 6.12 -2.40 5.67
N LYS A 56 6.22 -1.17 6.15
CA LYS A 56 7.36 -0.30 5.85
C LYS A 56 7.77 0.55 7.05
N ILE A 57 9.04 0.86 7.10
CA ILE A 57 9.54 2.00 7.86
C ILE A 57 9.71 3.18 6.91
N ILE A 58 9.42 4.36 7.38
CA ILE A 58 9.61 5.61 6.64
C ILE A 58 10.63 6.44 7.41
N LEU A 59 11.74 6.72 6.76
CA LEU A 59 12.73 7.69 7.20
C LEU A 59 12.36 9.02 6.56
N GLU A 60 12.24 10.07 7.35
CA GLU A 60 11.84 11.38 6.86
C GLU A 60 12.72 12.47 7.49
N ASP A 61 13.36 13.28 6.65
CA ASP A 61 14.09 14.46 7.10
C ASP A 61 13.12 15.56 7.49
N ARG A 62 13.06 15.87 8.77
CA ARG A 62 12.17 16.91 9.34
C ARG A 62 12.46 18.32 8.81
N ARG A 63 13.63 18.54 8.23
CA ARG A 63 14.02 19.82 7.65
C ARG A 63 13.71 19.92 6.17
N GLY A 64 13.40 18.80 5.51
CA GLY A 64 13.15 18.72 4.07
C GLY A 64 14.39 19.08 3.21
N GLN A 65 15.60 18.86 3.74
CA GLN A 65 16.87 19.27 3.10
C GLN A 65 17.56 18.14 2.34
N ASN A 66 16.86 17.04 2.04
CA ASN A 66 17.45 15.85 1.40
C ASN A 66 18.69 15.32 2.14
N SER A 67 18.64 15.27 3.48
CA SER A 67 19.80 14.93 4.32
C SER A 67 20.06 13.43 4.46
N ILE A 68 19.19 12.56 3.97
CA ILE A 68 19.38 11.11 4.00
C ILE A 68 20.31 10.72 2.86
N SER A 69 21.52 10.26 3.21
CA SER A 69 22.57 9.99 2.22
C SER A 69 22.33 8.70 1.41
N SER A 70 22.89 8.65 0.22
CA SER A 70 22.88 7.42 -0.62
C SER A 70 23.62 6.26 0.07
N GLU A 71 24.59 6.54 0.95
CA GLU A 71 25.29 5.53 1.73
C GLU A 71 24.33 4.88 2.74
N THR A 72 23.54 5.68 3.46
CA THR A 72 22.49 5.19 4.36
C THR A 72 21.50 4.28 3.62
N VAL A 73 21.08 4.68 2.43
CA VAL A 73 20.16 3.89 1.60
C VAL A 73 20.80 2.57 1.17
N SER A 74 22.08 2.58 0.78
CA SER A 74 22.83 1.38 0.38
C SER A 74 22.95 0.39 1.56
N HIS A 75 23.18 0.90 2.76
CA HIS A 75 23.18 0.08 3.97
C HIS A 75 21.81 -0.55 4.24
N LEU A 76 20.74 0.22 4.13
CA LEU A 76 19.37 -0.28 4.31
C LEU A 76 19.00 -1.37 3.29
N LEU A 77 19.42 -1.20 2.03
CA LEU A 77 19.24 -2.20 0.97
C LEU A 77 19.98 -3.52 1.26
N SER A 78 21.10 -3.47 1.99
CA SER A 78 21.85 -4.67 2.35
C SER A 78 21.19 -5.50 3.46
N LEU A 79 20.18 -4.99 4.15
CA LEU A 79 19.48 -5.71 5.22
C LEU A 79 18.58 -6.82 4.64
N PRO A 80 18.67 -8.05 5.17
CA PRO A 80 17.97 -9.21 4.59
C PRO A 80 16.44 -9.14 4.71
N ALA A 81 15.93 -8.29 5.61
CA ALA A 81 14.48 -8.08 5.78
C ALA A 81 13.90 -7.12 4.74
N VAL A 82 14.73 -6.38 4.02
CA VAL A 82 14.31 -5.35 3.05
C VAL A 82 14.01 -6.00 1.70
N THR A 83 12.82 -5.75 1.20
CA THR A 83 12.37 -6.26 -0.12
C THR A 83 12.41 -5.19 -1.19
N LYS A 84 12.13 -3.93 -0.82
CA LYS A 84 12.01 -2.81 -1.74
C LYS A 84 12.25 -1.50 -1.00
N ILE A 85 12.78 -0.52 -1.71
CA ILE A 85 12.92 0.85 -1.20
C ILE A 85 12.25 1.81 -2.19
N ASN A 86 11.67 2.89 -1.68
CA ASN A 86 11.22 4.04 -2.46
C ASN A 86 11.85 5.30 -1.86
N ARG A 87 12.77 5.88 -2.60
CA ARG A 87 13.47 7.11 -2.22
C ARG A 87 12.70 8.30 -2.76
N THR A 88 12.67 9.37 -2.02
CA THR A 88 12.05 10.62 -2.46
C THR A 88 12.99 11.78 -2.15
N ALA A 89 13.22 12.62 -3.14
CA ALA A 89 13.88 13.91 -2.97
C ALA A 89 12.93 15.02 -3.40
N SER A 90 13.12 16.23 -2.88
CA SER A 90 12.29 17.38 -3.23
C SER A 90 13.12 18.64 -3.29
N SER A 91 12.87 19.46 -4.30
CA SER A 91 13.48 20.78 -4.46
C SER A 91 12.60 21.69 -5.32
N THR A 92 12.99 22.95 -5.49
CA THR A 92 12.28 23.90 -6.35
C THR A 92 13.10 24.18 -7.61
N ALA A 93 12.41 24.32 -8.75
CA ALA A 93 13.01 24.67 -10.03
C ALA A 93 12.17 25.69 -10.77
N TYR A 94 12.77 26.39 -11.70
CA TYR A 94 12.14 27.39 -12.55
C TYR A 94 11.76 26.76 -13.89
N PRO A 95 10.49 26.81 -14.31
CA PRO A 95 10.10 26.37 -15.62
C PRO A 95 10.57 27.36 -16.70
N ALA A 96 11.18 26.84 -17.78
CA ALA A 96 11.62 27.65 -18.92
C ALA A 96 10.50 27.83 -19.96
N ASP A 97 9.66 26.82 -20.14
CA ASP A 97 8.71 26.71 -21.25
C ASP A 97 7.23 26.90 -20.84
N PHE A 98 6.95 26.98 -19.54
CA PHE A 98 5.59 27.15 -19.02
C PHE A 98 5.58 28.08 -17.80
N SER A 99 4.40 28.42 -17.29
CA SER A 99 4.27 29.34 -16.17
C SER A 99 3.61 28.65 -14.96
N PRO A 100 4.13 28.83 -13.75
CA PRO A 100 3.49 28.37 -12.54
C PRO A 100 2.12 29.04 -12.34
N ILE A 101 1.23 28.38 -11.60
CA ILE A 101 -0.07 28.95 -11.22
C ILE A 101 0.17 29.88 -10.05
N ILE A 102 -0.05 31.17 -10.26
CA ILE A 102 0.09 32.24 -9.27
C ILE A 102 -1.30 32.76 -8.90
N LYS A 103 -1.64 32.78 -7.61
CA LYS A 103 -2.91 33.40 -7.16
C LYS A 103 -2.73 34.81 -6.59
N LYS A 104 -1.54 35.12 -6.11
CA LYS A 104 -1.19 36.44 -5.61
C LYS A 104 0.13 36.89 -6.21
N GLU A 105 0.11 37.99 -6.94
CA GLU A 105 1.35 38.59 -7.44
C GLU A 105 2.21 39.07 -6.25
N SER A 106 3.45 38.65 -6.25
CA SER A 106 4.46 39.02 -5.28
C SER A 106 5.82 39.02 -6.00
N ALA A 107 6.71 39.88 -5.57
CA ALA A 107 8.10 39.91 -6.07
C ALA A 107 8.97 38.75 -5.53
N ASP A 108 8.38 37.80 -4.82
CA ASP A 108 9.07 36.63 -4.29
C ASP A 108 9.50 35.70 -5.45
N PRO A 109 10.78 35.37 -5.58
CA PRO A 109 11.27 34.42 -6.61
C PRO A 109 10.56 33.07 -6.58
N LEU A 110 10.09 32.63 -5.41
CA LEU A 110 9.32 31.40 -5.25
C LEU A 110 7.96 31.40 -6.00
N ASN A 111 7.49 32.58 -6.44
CA ASN A 111 6.33 32.66 -7.30
C ASN A 111 6.60 32.31 -8.77
N LEU A 112 7.86 32.26 -9.16
CA LEU A 112 8.29 31.88 -10.51
C LEU A 112 8.73 30.40 -10.57
N SER A 113 8.67 29.67 -9.46
CA SER A 113 9.19 28.31 -9.36
C SER A 113 8.07 27.29 -9.09
N VAL A 114 8.36 26.05 -9.37
CA VAL A 114 7.55 24.84 -9.11
C VAL A 114 8.28 23.90 -8.18
N THR A 115 7.57 23.04 -7.45
CA THR A 115 8.21 22.00 -6.64
C THR A 115 8.35 20.73 -7.47
N LEU A 116 9.57 20.21 -7.49
CA LEU A 116 9.90 18.90 -8.06
C LEU A 116 9.99 17.88 -6.95
N HIS A 117 9.32 16.76 -7.14
CA HIS A 117 9.49 15.55 -6.35
C HIS A 117 10.15 14.50 -7.23
N SER A 118 11.23 13.94 -6.75
CA SER A 118 11.85 12.76 -7.37
C SER A 118 11.48 11.54 -6.58
N CYS A 119 11.14 10.42 -7.23
CA CYS A 119 10.89 9.14 -6.57
C CYS A 119 11.25 7.96 -7.48
N ASP A 120 11.55 6.80 -6.87
CA ASP A 120 11.83 5.57 -7.62
C ASP A 120 10.56 5.02 -8.30
N ASN A 121 9.45 5.10 -7.59
CA ASN A 121 8.18 4.57 -8.09
C ASN A 121 7.01 5.35 -7.50
N THR A 122 6.27 6.04 -8.38
CA THR A 122 5.11 6.85 -7.97
C THR A 122 3.92 6.01 -7.50
N GLU A 123 3.74 4.76 -7.95
CA GLU A 123 2.62 3.93 -7.50
C GLU A 123 2.66 3.60 -6.01
N ILE A 124 3.88 3.51 -5.45
CA ILE A 124 4.11 3.21 -4.04
C ILE A 124 4.49 4.44 -3.22
N ASP A 125 4.59 5.60 -3.85
CA ASP A 125 4.73 6.88 -3.14
C ASP A 125 3.54 7.10 -2.19
N GLY A 126 3.81 7.73 -1.04
CA GLY A 126 2.84 7.86 0.04
C GLY A 126 1.53 8.53 -0.36
N LEU A 127 1.56 9.51 -1.26
CA LEU A 127 0.38 10.25 -1.70
C LEU A 127 -0.44 9.47 -2.74
N PHE A 128 0.23 8.78 -3.66
CA PHE A 128 -0.42 7.91 -4.65
C PHE A 128 -0.95 6.64 -4.00
N ALA A 129 -0.17 5.99 -3.15
CA ALA A 129 -0.59 4.77 -2.46
C ALA A 129 -1.80 4.98 -1.52
N GLN A 130 -2.00 6.20 -1.00
CA GLN A 130 -3.17 6.59 -0.19
C GLN A 130 -4.34 7.11 -1.04
N GLU A 131 -4.24 7.04 -2.37
CA GLU A 131 -5.23 7.56 -3.33
C GLU A 131 -5.53 9.06 -3.18
N LYS A 132 -4.66 9.80 -2.48
CA LYS A 132 -4.74 11.27 -2.41
C LYS A 132 -4.37 11.89 -3.75
N TYR A 133 -3.38 11.31 -4.42
CA TYR A 133 -3.01 11.61 -5.80
C TYR A 133 -3.38 10.43 -6.68
N ARG A 134 -3.85 10.72 -7.88
CA ARG A 134 -4.22 9.69 -8.86
C ARG A 134 -3.69 10.06 -10.23
N LEU A 135 -3.07 9.09 -10.90
CA LEU A 135 -2.75 9.22 -12.31
C LEU A 135 -4.06 9.22 -13.10
N LEU A 136 -4.29 10.28 -13.90
CA LEU A 136 -5.45 10.41 -14.77
C LEU A 136 -5.19 9.80 -16.15
N GLU A 137 -3.99 10.08 -16.70
CA GLU A 137 -3.59 9.67 -18.03
C GLU A 137 -2.10 9.34 -18.04
N GLY A 138 -1.68 8.47 -18.95
CA GLY A 138 -0.28 8.10 -19.14
C GLY A 138 0.20 6.96 -18.24
N THR A 139 1.49 6.96 -17.92
CA THR A 139 2.16 5.90 -17.16
C THR A 139 2.85 6.47 -15.93
N PRO A 140 2.94 5.70 -14.82
CA PRO A 140 3.67 6.12 -13.62
C PRO A 140 5.18 6.14 -13.88
N ILE A 141 5.91 6.92 -13.10
CA ILE A 141 7.36 6.77 -13.00
C ILE A 141 7.64 5.47 -12.27
N THR A 142 8.50 4.63 -12.86
CA THR A 142 8.98 3.36 -12.29
C THR A 142 10.45 3.18 -12.69
N ASP A 143 11.13 2.18 -12.12
CA ASP A 143 12.52 1.85 -12.49
C ASP A 143 12.71 1.58 -13.99
N ALA A 144 11.63 1.23 -14.71
CA ALA A 144 11.65 0.93 -16.14
C ALA A 144 11.18 2.09 -17.01
N GLN A 145 10.63 3.15 -16.44
CA GLN A 145 10.00 4.24 -17.18
C GLN A 145 10.30 5.58 -16.53
N ASN A 146 11.13 6.36 -17.18
CA ASN A 146 11.56 7.67 -16.77
C ASN A 146 10.71 8.74 -17.46
N GLY A 147 10.66 9.94 -16.89
CA GLY A 147 9.95 11.09 -17.44
C GLY A 147 9.35 11.97 -16.36
N ILE A 148 8.38 12.77 -16.77
CA ILE A 148 7.75 13.76 -15.90
C ILE A 148 6.27 13.46 -15.74
N LEU A 149 5.78 13.46 -14.49
CA LEU A 149 4.35 13.57 -14.21
C LEU A 149 4.02 15.02 -13.86
N ILE A 150 3.04 15.57 -14.55
CA ILE A 150 2.57 16.94 -14.33
C ILE A 150 1.18 16.95 -13.67
N ASN A 151 0.96 17.91 -12.77
CA ASN A 151 -0.36 18.11 -12.19
C ASN A 151 -1.37 18.56 -13.27
N SER A 152 -2.56 17.98 -13.25
CA SER A 152 -3.61 18.22 -14.26
C SER A 152 -4.02 19.70 -14.39
N ILE A 153 -4.03 20.44 -13.29
CA ILE A 153 -4.39 21.86 -13.28
C ILE A 153 -3.28 22.69 -13.95
N LEU A 154 -2.02 22.38 -13.64
CA LEU A 154 -0.85 23.03 -14.25
C LEU A 154 -0.76 22.72 -15.74
N ALA A 155 -0.97 21.45 -16.12
CA ALA A 155 -1.00 21.02 -17.51
C ALA A 155 -2.09 21.75 -18.30
N GLN A 156 -3.30 21.79 -17.76
CA GLN A 156 -4.43 22.50 -18.40
C GLN A 156 -4.18 24.01 -18.55
N ALA A 157 -3.60 24.65 -17.52
CA ALA A 157 -3.33 26.09 -17.54
C ALA A 157 -2.31 26.49 -18.62
N ASN A 158 -1.38 25.57 -18.95
CA ASN A 158 -0.32 25.81 -19.92
C ASN A 158 -0.53 25.10 -21.28
N GLY A 159 -1.65 24.36 -21.45
CA GLY A 159 -1.93 23.62 -22.68
C GLY A 159 -0.96 22.46 -22.95
N LEU A 160 -0.40 21.87 -21.87
CA LEU A 160 0.57 20.77 -21.93
C LEU A 160 -0.14 19.41 -21.89
N GLY A 161 0.40 18.43 -22.62
CA GLY A 161 -0.10 17.07 -22.72
C GLY A 161 0.99 16.01 -22.64
N ILE A 162 0.58 14.73 -22.68
CA ILE A 162 1.51 13.60 -22.75
C ILE A 162 2.28 13.68 -24.08
N GLY A 163 3.60 13.45 -24.02
CA GLY A 163 4.52 13.55 -25.15
C GLY A 163 5.14 14.93 -25.34
N ASP A 164 4.67 15.96 -24.65
CA ASP A 164 5.32 17.28 -24.67
C ASP A 164 6.59 17.23 -23.84
N THR A 165 7.61 17.96 -24.27
CA THR A 165 8.88 18.13 -23.54
C THR A 165 8.88 19.45 -22.80
N ILE A 166 9.22 19.43 -21.52
CA ILE A 166 9.37 20.64 -20.70
C ILE A 166 10.80 20.74 -20.17
N THR A 167 11.25 21.99 -20.01
CA THR A 167 12.59 22.32 -19.52
C THR A 167 12.49 23.00 -18.17
N LEU A 168 13.30 22.54 -17.23
CA LEU A 168 13.41 23.06 -15.87
C LEU A 168 14.84 23.55 -15.62
N GLU A 169 14.96 24.65 -14.89
CA GLU A 169 16.22 25.32 -14.59
C GLU A 169 16.34 25.56 -13.08
N THR A 170 17.53 25.47 -12.53
CA THR A 170 17.84 25.79 -11.15
C THR A 170 18.33 27.23 -11.00
N GLU A 171 18.39 27.75 -9.77
CA GLU A 171 19.01 29.05 -9.48
C GLU A 171 20.49 29.12 -9.89
N THR A 172 21.17 27.98 -9.95
CA THR A 172 22.58 27.87 -10.34
C THR A 172 22.78 27.86 -11.88
N GLY A 173 21.67 27.79 -12.64
CA GLY A 173 21.71 27.78 -14.11
C GLY A 173 21.80 26.37 -14.71
N GLU A 174 21.80 25.33 -13.90
CA GLU A 174 21.68 23.95 -14.39
C GLU A 174 20.28 23.74 -14.95
N ASN A 175 20.20 23.05 -16.09
CA ASN A 175 18.93 22.77 -16.73
C ASN A 175 18.80 21.31 -17.16
N ALA A 176 17.57 20.81 -17.19
CA ALA A 176 17.24 19.50 -17.72
C ALA A 176 15.88 19.54 -18.39
N SER A 177 15.73 18.79 -19.47
CA SER A 177 14.47 18.63 -20.21
C SER A 177 13.99 17.19 -20.09
N GLY A 178 12.68 17.02 -19.97
CA GLY A 178 12.06 15.72 -19.90
C GLY A 178 10.70 15.68 -20.59
N GLU A 179 10.30 14.49 -21.02
CA GLU A 179 9.01 14.25 -21.65
C GLU A 179 7.92 14.04 -20.58
N ILE A 180 6.76 14.64 -20.76
CA ILE A 180 5.58 14.39 -19.94
C ILE A 180 5.02 13.00 -20.28
N ILE A 181 5.18 12.04 -19.36
CA ILE A 181 4.71 10.67 -19.53
C ILE A 181 3.37 10.42 -18.85
N GLY A 182 2.92 11.34 -17.99
CA GLY A 182 1.63 11.20 -17.34
C GLY A 182 1.14 12.48 -16.68
N ILE A 183 -0.18 12.51 -16.49
CA ILE A 183 -0.90 13.61 -15.87
C ILE A 183 -1.60 13.10 -14.63
N PHE A 184 -1.33 13.72 -13.48
CA PHE A 184 -1.92 13.31 -12.21
C PHE A 184 -2.85 14.37 -11.60
N PHE A 185 -3.80 13.92 -10.83
CA PHE A 185 -4.70 14.73 -10.03
C PHE A 185 -4.32 14.68 -8.57
N SER A 186 -4.16 15.83 -7.93
CA SER A 186 -3.70 15.96 -6.55
C SER A 186 -4.81 15.95 -5.50
N GLY A 187 -5.98 15.37 -5.83
CA GLY A 187 -7.13 15.36 -4.94
C GLY A 187 -7.88 16.70 -4.92
N MET A 188 -9.07 16.69 -4.33
CA MET A 188 -9.89 17.90 -4.27
C MET A 188 -9.20 18.98 -3.45
N GLU A 189 -9.16 20.13 -4.06
CA GLU A 189 -9.08 21.47 -3.53
C GLU A 189 -9.10 21.56 -1.99
N ARG A 190 -7.97 21.28 -1.35
CA ARG A 190 -7.72 22.01 -0.12
C ARG A 190 -7.62 23.46 -0.56
N ARG A 191 -8.54 24.30 -0.13
CA ARG A 191 -8.39 25.75 -0.22
C ARG A 191 -7.04 26.11 0.40
N GLN A 192 -6.00 26.11 -0.44
CA GLN A 192 -4.76 26.72 -0.02
C GLN A 192 -5.04 28.22 0.09
N GLU A 193 -4.53 28.80 1.16
CA GLU A 193 -4.61 30.24 1.33
C GLU A 193 -3.99 30.93 0.12
N ASP A 194 -4.60 32.01 -0.35
CA ASP A 194 -4.17 32.73 -1.55
C ASP A 194 -2.78 33.38 -1.41
N ASN A 195 -2.22 33.42 -0.20
CA ASN A 195 -0.91 34.00 0.12
C ASN A 195 0.27 33.00 0.07
N VAL A 196 0.02 31.74 -0.30
CA VAL A 196 1.08 30.72 -0.47
C VAL A 196 1.82 30.99 -1.77
N ALA A 197 3.17 31.02 -1.72
CA ALA A 197 4.00 31.18 -2.90
C ALA A 197 3.77 30.03 -3.89
N ALA A 198 3.94 30.32 -5.20
CA ALA A 198 3.62 29.37 -6.26
C ALA A 198 4.38 28.04 -6.11
N ALA A 199 5.65 28.07 -5.70
CA ALA A 199 6.42 26.86 -5.45
C ALA A 199 5.72 25.86 -4.54
N TYR A 200 5.09 26.33 -3.47
CA TYR A 200 4.48 25.47 -2.45
C TYR A 200 3.01 25.13 -2.72
N ARG A 201 2.50 25.52 -3.87
CA ARG A 201 1.13 25.18 -4.27
C ARG A 201 1.06 23.76 -4.79
N ILE A 202 0.02 23.06 -4.39
CA ILE A 202 -0.22 21.66 -4.80
C ILE A 202 -0.36 21.56 -6.33
N GLU A 203 -0.94 22.60 -6.95
CA GLU A 203 -1.12 22.67 -8.41
C GLU A 203 0.22 22.74 -9.17
N ASN A 204 1.27 23.27 -8.54
CA ASN A 204 2.59 23.47 -9.13
C ASN A 204 3.58 22.37 -8.75
N GLN A 205 3.10 21.18 -8.45
CA GLN A 205 3.94 20.02 -8.19
C GLN A 205 4.14 19.17 -9.43
N LEU A 206 5.38 18.73 -9.63
CA LEU A 206 5.81 17.82 -10.67
C LEU A 206 6.52 16.63 -10.01
N TYR A 207 6.39 15.45 -10.62
CA TYR A 207 7.24 14.31 -10.29
C TYR A 207 8.19 14.04 -11.44
N VAL A 208 9.44 13.77 -11.11
CA VAL A 208 10.51 13.46 -12.07
C VAL A 208 11.25 12.20 -11.63
N ASP A 209 11.93 11.55 -12.56
CA ASP A 209 12.83 10.45 -12.21
C ASP A 209 14.09 10.97 -11.50
N HIS A 210 14.81 10.08 -10.82
CA HIS A 210 16.02 10.47 -10.08
C HIS A 210 17.13 11.00 -10.97
N SER A 211 17.28 10.48 -12.19
CA SER A 211 18.38 10.89 -13.08
C SER A 211 18.24 12.35 -13.51
N MET A 212 17.02 12.78 -13.80
CA MET A 212 16.71 14.18 -14.09
C MET A 212 16.92 15.08 -12.87
N PHE A 213 16.49 14.61 -11.69
CA PHE A 213 16.66 15.36 -10.44
C PHE A 213 18.14 15.55 -10.07
N GLU A 214 18.94 14.49 -10.17
CA GLU A 214 20.38 14.54 -9.92
C GLU A 214 21.12 15.45 -10.91
N THR A 215 20.68 15.48 -12.17
CA THR A 215 21.23 16.39 -13.19
C THR A 215 20.97 17.86 -12.82
N LEU A 216 19.79 18.16 -12.26
CA LEU A 216 19.42 19.52 -11.88
C LEU A 216 20.11 19.99 -10.59
N PHE A 217 20.21 19.13 -9.58
CA PHE A 217 20.55 19.58 -8.23
C PHE A 217 21.89 19.05 -7.69
N ASP A 218 22.61 18.21 -8.45
CA ASP A 218 23.88 17.59 -8.02
C ASP A 218 23.82 17.07 -6.57
N THR A 219 22.67 16.50 -6.17
CA THR A 219 22.45 16.05 -4.80
C THR A 219 22.29 14.54 -4.75
N ALA A 220 23.11 13.92 -3.91
CA ALA A 220 23.06 12.49 -3.61
C ALA A 220 22.18 12.16 -2.38
N GLY A 221 21.31 13.11 -1.93
CA GLY A 221 20.52 12.95 -0.74
C GLY A 221 19.01 12.87 -1.00
N TYR A 222 18.28 12.36 0.00
CA TYR A 222 16.82 12.16 -0.06
C TYR A 222 16.15 12.82 1.14
N CYS A 223 14.95 13.37 0.93
CA CYS A 223 14.11 13.91 2.01
C CYS A 223 13.28 12.83 2.70
N SER A 224 12.96 11.75 1.99
CA SER A 224 12.25 10.61 2.57
C SER A 224 12.68 9.29 1.90
N VAL A 225 12.72 8.24 2.71
CA VAL A 225 13.03 6.88 2.24
C VAL A 225 12.03 5.91 2.87
N SER A 226 11.20 5.29 2.05
CA SER A 226 10.29 4.23 2.46
C SER A 226 10.94 2.87 2.24
N VAL A 227 11.17 2.11 3.30
CA VAL A 227 11.80 0.79 3.29
C VAL A 227 10.76 -0.27 3.56
N TYR A 228 10.51 -1.14 2.59
CA TYR A 228 9.47 -2.16 2.62
C TYR A 228 10.03 -3.51 3.08
N THR A 229 9.26 -4.21 3.90
CA THR A 229 9.52 -5.59 4.31
C THR A 229 8.33 -6.50 3.98
N SER A 230 8.62 -7.76 3.68
CA SER A 230 7.59 -8.78 3.50
C SER A 230 7.01 -9.29 4.82
N ASP A 231 7.74 -9.08 5.92
CA ASP A 231 7.36 -9.55 7.25
C ASP A 231 7.08 -8.39 8.20
N PRO A 232 5.81 -8.15 8.57
CA PRO A 232 5.44 -7.11 9.52
C PRO A 232 6.08 -7.27 10.90
N ASP A 233 6.37 -8.51 11.30
CA ASP A 233 6.94 -8.80 12.62
C ASP A 233 8.44 -8.40 12.67
N SER A 234 9.07 -8.16 11.52
CA SER A 234 10.45 -7.66 11.42
C SER A 234 10.58 -6.14 11.50
N LEU A 235 9.47 -5.37 11.53
CA LEU A 235 9.50 -3.90 11.50
C LEU A 235 10.25 -3.27 12.66
N ASP A 236 10.07 -3.78 13.89
CA ASP A 236 10.75 -3.25 15.06
C ASP A 236 12.26 -3.51 15.00
N ALA A 237 12.67 -4.71 14.56
CA ALA A 237 14.06 -5.04 14.35
C ALA A 237 14.69 -4.20 13.22
N LEU A 238 13.95 -3.98 12.13
CA LEU A 238 14.40 -3.13 11.02
C LEU A 238 14.57 -1.67 11.46
N ARG A 239 13.66 -1.17 12.28
CA ARG A 239 13.76 0.17 12.89
C ARG A 239 15.01 0.30 13.76
N GLU A 240 15.25 -0.65 14.67
CA GLU A 240 16.43 -0.64 15.53
C GLU A 240 17.75 -0.68 14.73
N GLN A 241 17.77 -1.40 13.59
CA GLN A 241 18.91 -1.43 12.70
C GLN A 241 19.08 -0.15 11.88
N ALA A 242 17.99 0.54 11.53
CA ALA A 242 18.04 1.80 10.80
C ALA A 242 18.40 3.00 11.68
N GLU A 243 18.05 2.97 12.97
CA GLU A 243 18.23 4.10 13.91
C GLU A 243 19.70 4.59 14.00
N PRO A 244 20.74 3.74 14.08
CA PRO A 244 22.13 4.20 14.13
C PRO A 244 22.67 4.71 12.78
N LEU A 245 21.97 4.50 11.67
CA LEU A 245 22.39 4.89 10.33
C LEU A 245 21.94 6.30 9.93
N VAL A 246 21.11 6.93 10.73
CA VAL A 246 20.48 8.22 10.41
C VAL A 246 20.83 9.30 11.43
N ASP A 247 20.81 10.55 10.97
CA ASP A 247 21.05 11.71 11.81
C ASP A 247 19.84 12.02 12.73
N TYR A 248 20.09 12.79 13.78
CA TYR A 248 19.08 13.26 14.75
C TYR A 248 17.86 13.94 14.11
N PHE A 249 18.05 14.57 12.94
CA PHE A 249 16.98 15.26 12.23
C PHE A 249 16.10 14.35 11.39
N VAL A 250 16.48 13.09 11.23
CA VAL A 250 15.68 12.08 10.50
C VAL A 250 14.77 11.36 11.47
N SER A 251 13.48 11.42 11.23
CA SER A 251 12.49 10.64 11.98
C SER A 251 12.28 9.29 11.32
N ILE A 252 12.22 8.25 12.14
CA ILE A 252 11.83 6.91 11.68
C ILE A 252 10.43 6.62 12.19
N THR A 253 9.50 6.41 11.26
CA THR A 253 8.12 6.00 11.57
C THR A 253 7.85 4.63 10.98
N THR A 254 7.22 3.77 11.77
CA THR A 254 6.71 2.48 11.28
C THR A 254 5.30 2.69 10.75
N SER A 255 5.06 2.33 9.50
CA SER A 255 3.74 2.41 8.88
C SER A 255 3.12 1.02 8.77
N ASP A 256 2.62 0.52 9.89
CA ASP A 256 1.71 -0.60 9.90
C ASP A 256 0.28 -0.18 10.28
N ALA A 257 0.07 1.09 10.61
CA ALA A 257 -1.22 1.62 11.03
C ALA A 257 -2.33 1.35 9.99
N LEU A 258 -2.02 1.52 8.71
CA LEU A 258 -2.96 1.21 7.63
C LEU A 258 -3.23 -0.30 7.56
N TYR A 259 -2.19 -1.12 7.68
CA TYR A 259 -2.32 -2.57 7.74
C TYR A 259 -3.16 -2.99 8.95
N GLN A 260 -2.90 -2.44 10.14
CA GLN A 260 -3.67 -2.74 11.35
C GLN A 260 -5.14 -2.33 11.23
N GLN A 261 -5.43 -1.17 10.64
CA GLN A 261 -6.81 -0.75 10.37
C GLN A 261 -7.52 -1.69 9.41
N MET A 262 -6.87 -2.12 8.33
CA MET A 262 -7.47 -3.01 7.33
C MET A 262 -7.63 -4.44 7.85
N ILE A 263 -6.71 -4.90 8.71
CA ILE A 263 -6.73 -6.28 9.20
C ILE A 263 -7.60 -6.47 10.47
N ALA A 264 -7.87 -5.40 11.22
CA ALA A 264 -8.66 -5.47 12.44
C ALA A 264 -10.03 -6.15 12.24
N PRO A 265 -10.87 -5.76 11.26
CA PRO A 265 -12.13 -6.44 11.00
C PRO A 265 -11.94 -7.91 10.57
N LEU A 266 -10.89 -8.20 9.79
CA LEU A 266 -10.57 -9.55 9.33
C LEU A 266 -10.16 -10.46 10.49
N LYS A 267 -9.33 -9.99 11.43
CA LYS A 267 -8.97 -10.69 12.67
C LYS A 267 -10.22 -11.01 13.50
N GLN A 268 -11.17 -10.10 13.55
CA GLN A 268 -12.42 -10.29 14.28
C GLN A 268 -13.29 -11.38 13.63
N VAL A 269 -13.45 -11.35 12.30
CA VAL A 269 -14.18 -12.39 11.54
C VAL A 269 -13.51 -13.75 11.74
N THR A 270 -12.19 -13.83 11.61
CA THR A 270 -11.42 -15.06 11.81
C THR A 270 -11.64 -15.63 13.23
N ARG A 271 -11.57 -14.79 14.28
CA ARG A 271 -11.79 -15.20 15.66
C ARG A 271 -13.21 -15.76 15.86
N VAL A 272 -14.23 -15.06 15.36
CA VAL A 272 -15.62 -15.52 15.44
C VAL A 272 -15.82 -16.84 14.70
N THR A 273 -15.25 -16.98 13.51
CA THR A 273 -15.33 -18.21 12.69
C THR A 273 -14.67 -19.39 13.40
N VAL A 274 -13.51 -19.22 14.01
CA VAL A 274 -12.84 -20.28 14.81
C VAL A 274 -13.67 -20.69 16.00
N LEU A 275 -14.26 -19.74 16.74
CA LEU A 275 -15.16 -20.03 17.86
C LEU A 275 -16.42 -20.78 17.41
N MET A 276 -17.02 -20.37 16.31
CA MET A 276 -18.17 -21.06 15.71
C MET A 276 -17.80 -22.48 15.27
N MET A 277 -16.65 -22.67 14.66
CA MET A 277 -16.16 -24.00 14.25
C MET A 277 -15.96 -24.92 15.46
N ALA A 278 -15.36 -24.44 16.54
CA ALA A 278 -15.20 -25.18 17.79
C ALA A 278 -16.57 -25.59 18.38
N LEU A 279 -17.55 -24.69 18.34
CA LEU A 279 -18.92 -24.97 18.83
C LEU A 279 -19.63 -26.00 17.94
N ILE A 280 -19.48 -25.94 16.62
CA ILE A 280 -20.03 -26.92 15.68
C ILE A 280 -19.43 -28.30 15.93
N VAL A 281 -18.11 -28.39 16.10
CA VAL A 281 -17.42 -29.66 16.34
C VAL A 281 -17.86 -30.27 17.70
N THR A 282 -17.93 -29.45 18.75
CA THR A 282 -18.39 -29.94 20.07
C THR A 282 -19.82 -30.43 20.04
N THR A 283 -20.74 -29.69 19.40
CA THR A 283 -22.15 -30.13 19.24
C THR A 283 -22.23 -31.38 18.39
N ALA A 284 -21.42 -31.53 17.33
CA ALA A 284 -21.38 -32.74 16.52
C ALA A 284 -20.95 -33.97 17.34
N VAL A 285 -19.90 -33.83 18.17
CA VAL A 285 -19.42 -34.90 19.05
C VAL A 285 -20.52 -35.32 20.06
N ILE A 286 -21.19 -34.33 20.67
CA ILE A 286 -22.30 -34.61 21.62
C ILE A 286 -23.44 -35.37 20.91
N VAL A 287 -23.85 -34.91 19.74
CA VAL A 287 -24.95 -35.55 18.98
C VAL A 287 -24.57 -36.96 18.58
N VAL A 288 -23.36 -37.22 18.10
CA VAL A 288 -22.90 -38.55 17.75
C VAL A 288 -22.83 -39.46 18.98
N SER A 289 -22.34 -38.96 20.13
CA SER A 289 -22.27 -39.71 21.39
C SER A 289 -23.63 -40.09 21.90
N LEU A 290 -24.61 -39.16 21.85
CA LEU A 290 -25.99 -39.46 22.25
C LEU A 290 -26.66 -40.51 21.33
N LEU A 291 -26.39 -40.41 20.02
CA LEU A 291 -26.91 -41.41 19.07
C LEU A 291 -26.32 -42.81 19.31
N LEU A 292 -25.02 -42.90 19.61
CA LEU A 292 -24.38 -44.18 19.96
C LEU A 292 -24.94 -44.73 21.26
N CYS A 293 -25.14 -43.90 22.29
CA CYS A 293 -25.72 -44.31 23.57
C CYS A 293 -27.16 -44.80 23.39
N MET A 294 -28.01 -44.10 22.63
CA MET A 294 -29.35 -44.56 22.28
C MET A 294 -29.35 -45.89 21.51
N TRP A 295 -28.36 -46.08 20.63
CA TRP A 295 -28.23 -47.31 19.84
C TRP A 295 -27.85 -48.52 20.73
N MET A 296 -26.97 -48.31 21.69
CA MET A 296 -26.60 -49.34 22.67
C MET A 296 -27.78 -49.72 23.58
N ARG A 297 -28.63 -48.75 23.93
CA ARG A 297 -29.80 -49.00 24.83
C ARG A 297 -30.99 -49.68 24.13
N THR A 298 -31.04 -49.65 22.81
CA THR A 298 -32.10 -50.25 21.99
C THR A 298 -31.74 -51.65 21.47
N ARG A 299 -30.60 -52.20 21.91
CA ARG A 299 -30.25 -53.62 21.77
C ARG A 299 -30.56 -54.35 23.06
#